data_63fcb4da4fc997b581be0f17646d07b1
#
_entry.id   63fcb4da4fc997b581be0f17646d07b1
#
_cell.length_a   1.000
_cell.length_b   1.000
_cell.length_c   1.000
_cell.angle_alpha   90.00
_cell.angle_beta   90.00
_cell.angle_gamma   90.00
#
_symmetry.space_group_name_H-M   'P 1'
#
loop_
_entity.id
_entity.type
_entity.pdbx_description
1 polymer ?
#
loop_
_entity_poly.entity_id
_entity_poly.type
_entity_poly.pdbx_seq_one_letter_code
_entity_poly.pdbx_strand_id
1 'polypeptide(L)'
;MANSPIVTSLPTYVDQNRLPLIAKAVLGAKTASLFTLQSGVKSPTALNLISTDVVFGDGSTCGWNEAGSTTLSQRILTPAALKVNMAFCDKKLLDKWANYQVQVAAGSKTLPFEEDFVTSITASVDEKLEQMIWQGDSTKSGVNEFDGMIKILEASGAGTVKVAIAKGTPSYDAIKSVAAAIPNESYAEDTVIFVGMEIFRKFIAELVAANLYHYNPNDKEGEYTLPGTALKVIAVNGLNGT
;
A
#
# COMPACT_ATOMS: atom_id res chain seq x y z
N MET A 1 14.50 7.23 -41.84
CA MET A 1 15.43 7.02 -40.72
C MET A 1 15.34 5.58 -40.31
N ALA A 2 16.43 4.82 -40.31
CA ALA A 2 16.39 3.43 -39.85
C ALA A 2 16.15 3.43 -38.35
N ASN A 3 15.06 2.81 -37.91
CA ASN A 3 14.78 2.62 -36.47
C ASN A 3 15.92 1.80 -35.86
N SER A 4 16.49 2.29 -34.77
CA SER A 4 17.46 1.54 -33.98
C SER A 4 16.83 0.19 -33.55
N PRO A 5 17.54 -0.94 -33.61
CA PRO A 5 17.03 -2.25 -33.23
C PRO A 5 16.44 -2.27 -31.81
N ILE A 6 16.96 -1.44 -30.91
CA ILE A 6 16.46 -1.29 -29.53
C ILE A 6 15.06 -0.69 -29.48
N VAL A 7 14.77 0.29 -30.35
CA VAL A 7 13.45 0.94 -30.42
C VAL A 7 12.37 -0.02 -30.89
N THR A 8 12.75 -1.06 -31.62
CA THR A 8 11.84 -2.09 -32.13
C THR A 8 11.69 -3.25 -31.14
N SER A 9 12.74 -3.60 -30.38
CA SER A 9 12.73 -4.72 -29.45
C SER A 9 11.97 -4.43 -28.14
N LEU A 10 12.10 -3.21 -27.60
CA LEU A 10 11.44 -2.81 -26.36
C LEU A 10 9.91 -2.88 -26.41
N PRO A 11 9.21 -2.29 -27.41
CA PRO A 11 7.76 -2.44 -27.54
C PRO A 11 7.33 -3.90 -27.69
N THR A 12 8.05 -4.68 -28.49
CA THR A 12 7.78 -6.10 -28.70
C THR A 12 7.90 -6.89 -27.41
N TYR A 13 8.93 -6.63 -26.60
CA TYR A 13 9.12 -7.26 -25.32
C TYR A 13 7.99 -6.91 -24.33
N VAL A 14 7.59 -5.64 -24.25
CA VAL A 14 6.51 -5.18 -23.39
C VAL A 14 5.17 -5.80 -23.82
N ASP A 15 4.89 -5.88 -25.11
CA ASP A 15 3.64 -6.49 -25.61
C ASP A 15 3.57 -7.98 -25.30
N GLN A 16 4.68 -8.71 -25.47
CA GLN A 16 4.76 -10.14 -25.16
C GLN A 16 4.62 -10.45 -23.66
N ASN A 17 5.14 -9.56 -22.80
CA ASN A 17 5.17 -9.76 -21.35
C ASN A 17 4.16 -8.86 -20.60
N ARG A 18 3.18 -8.30 -21.27
CA ARG A 18 2.25 -7.32 -20.71
C ARG A 18 1.55 -7.78 -19.44
N LEU A 19 0.99 -8.98 -19.43
CA LEU A 19 0.24 -9.49 -18.27
C LEU A 19 1.15 -9.77 -17.06
N PRO A 20 2.30 -10.46 -17.20
CA PRO A 20 3.25 -10.63 -16.11
C PRO A 20 3.79 -9.30 -15.55
N LEU A 21 4.05 -8.31 -16.40
CA LEU A 21 4.55 -7.01 -15.97
C LEU A 21 3.49 -6.23 -15.18
N ILE A 22 2.24 -6.21 -15.63
CA ILE A 22 1.14 -5.58 -14.88
C ILE A 22 0.93 -6.28 -13.53
N ALA A 23 0.92 -7.62 -13.51
CA ALA A 23 0.79 -8.36 -12.27
C ALA A 23 1.93 -8.07 -11.29
N LYS A 24 3.18 -8.02 -11.78
CA LYS A 24 4.35 -7.69 -10.97
C LYS A 24 4.27 -6.27 -10.41
N ALA A 25 3.84 -5.30 -11.22
CA ALA A 25 3.68 -3.91 -10.79
C ALA A 25 2.58 -3.74 -9.72
N VAL A 26 1.45 -4.42 -9.87
CA VAL A 26 0.34 -4.32 -8.90
C VAL A 26 0.66 -5.04 -7.59
N LEU A 27 1.32 -6.20 -7.65
CA LEU A 27 1.68 -7.01 -6.47
C LEU A 27 2.99 -6.57 -5.81
N GLY A 28 3.79 -5.74 -6.48
CA GLY A 28 5.05 -5.20 -5.95
C GLY A 28 4.85 -4.17 -4.84
N ALA A 29 3.71 -3.47 -4.84
CA ALA A 29 3.37 -2.55 -3.76
C ALA A 29 3.16 -3.30 -2.44
N LYS A 30 3.93 -2.97 -1.40
CA LYS A 30 3.88 -3.62 -0.08
C LYS A 30 2.46 -3.57 0.51
N THR A 31 1.80 -2.43 0.38
CA THR A 31 0.42 -2.23 0.85
C THR A 31 -0.55 -3.21 0.19
N ALA A 32 -0.43 -3.47 -1.11
CA ALA A 32 -1.31 -4.38 -1.82
C ALA A 32 -1.26 -5.82 -1.28
N SER A 33 -0.10 -6.25 -0.76
CA SER A 33 0.06 -7.58 -0.15
C SER A 33 -0.56 -7.71 1.25
N LEU A 34 -0.85 -6.58 1.91
CA LEU A 34 -1.39 -6.54 3.27
C LEU A 34 -2.92 -6.42 3.32
N PHE A 35 -3.54 -6.10 2.19
CA PHE A 35 -4.99 -5.96 2.07
C PHE A 35 -5.60 -7.06 1.20
N THR A 36 -6.89 -7.31 1.40
CA THR A 36 -7.63 -8.23 0.54
C THR A 36 -7.84 -7.61 -0.83
N LEU A 37 -7.33 -8.26 -1.87
CA LEU A 37 -7.47 -7.83 -3.25
C LEU A 37 -8.74 -8.42 -3.88
N GLN A 38 -9.63 -7.57 -4.37
CA GLN A 38 -10.76 -8.01 -5.18
C GLN A 38 -10.39 -7.91 -6.67
N SER A 39 -10.20 -9.05 -7.30
CA SER A 39 -9.91 -9.14 -8.73
C SER A 39 -11.18 -9.09 -9.57
N GLY A 40 -11.04 -8.77 -10.87
CA GLY A 40 -12.14 -8.85 -11.85
C GLY A 40 -13.10 -7.66 -11.87
N VAL A 41 -12.85 -6.59 -11.10
CA VAL A 41 -13.68 -5.38 -11.12
C VAL A 41 -13.37 -4.55 -12.37
N LYS A 42 -14.27 -4.55 -13.35
CA LYS A 42 -14.12 -3.79 -14.63
C LYS A 42 -15.05 -2.57 -14.72
N SER A 43 -16.06 -2.51 -13.88
CA SER A 43 -17.05 -1.43 -13.82
C SER A 43 -17.40 -1.13 -12.36
N PRO A 44 -18.05 0.00 -12.06
CA PRO A 44 -18.51 0.28 -10.71
C PRO A 44 -19.31 -0.90 -10.15
N THR A 45 -18.85 -1.44 -9.03
CA THR A 45 -19.43 -2.62 -8.38
C THR A 45 -19.82 -2.28 -6.95
N ALA A 46 -21.05 -2.63 -6.56
CA ALA A 46 -21.54 -2.43 -5.21
C ALA A 46 -21.00 -3.54 -4.29
N LEU A 47 -20.38 -3.13 -3.19
CA LEU A 47 -20.04 -4.01 -2.05
C LEU A 47 -21.14 -3.88 -1.00
N ASN A 48 -21.78 -4.99 -0.69
CA ASN A 48 -22.79 -5.06 0.37
C ASN A 48 -22.10 -5.27 1.71
N LEU A 49 -22.39 -4.39 2.65
CA LEU A 49 -21.91 -4.45 4.03
C LEU A 49 -23.11 -4.78 4.93
N ILE A 50 -22.97 -5.83 5.73
CA ILE A 50 -23.96 -6.25 6.70
C ILE A 50 -23.38 -5.99 8.08
N SER A 51 -24.10 -5.20 8.89
CA SER A 51 -23.80 -5.00 10.30
C SER A 51 -25.00 -5.52 11.09
N THR A 52 -24.74 -6.48 11.98
CA THR A 52 -25.78 -7.10 12.81
C THR A 52 -25.46 -6.83 14.27
N ASP A 53 -26.40 -6.22 14.97
CA ASP A 53 -26.38 -6.07 16.42
C ASP A 53 -27.33 -7.13 17.03
N VAL A 54 -26.76 -8.03 17.85
CA VAL A 54 -27.50 -9.12 18.47
C VAL A 54 -27.67 -8.83 19.97
N VAL A 55 -28.89 -8.66 20.38
CA VAL A 55 -29.24 -8.47 21.80
C VAL A 55 -29.98 -9.73 22.29
N PHE A 56 -29.50 -10.30 23.39
CA PHE A 56 -30.17 -11.43 24.04
C PHE A 56 -31.37 -10.92 24.85
N GLY A 57 -32.56 -11.45 24.56
CA GLY A 57 -33.76 -11.20 25.32
C GLY A 57 -33.95 -12.19 26.49
N ASP A 58 -34.81 -11.85 27.45
CA ASP A 58 -35.19 -12.76 28.53
C ASP A 58 -36.02 -13.91 27.96
N GLY A 59 -35.49 -15.13 28.01
CA GLY A 59 -36.15 -16.35 27.55
C GLY A 59 -37.20 -16.89 28.54
N SER A 60 -37.37 -16.28 29.70
CA SER A 60 -38.36 -16.67 30.70
C SER A 60 -39.75 -16.11 30.40
N THR A 61 -39.89 -15.11 29.57
CA THR A 61 -41.13 -14.49 29.17
C THR A 61 -41.65 -15.07 27.85
N CYS A 62 -42.96 -15.44 27.85
CA CYS A 62 -43.62 -15.88 26.61
C CYS A 62 -43.95 -14.66 25.75
N GLY A 63 -43.46 -14.67 24.46
CA GLY A 63 -43.74 -13.63 23.49
C GLY A 63 -42.55 -13.38 22.55
N TRP A 64 -42.82 -12.71 21.45
CA TRP A 64 -41.79 -12.26 20.52
C TRP A 64 -41.42 -10.81 20.88
N ASN A 65 -40.22 -10.62 21.39
CA ASN A 65 -39.62 -9.29 21.62
C ASN A 65 -38.42 -9.11 20.67
N GLU A 66 -38.57 -8.22 19.72
CA GLU A 66 -37.50 -7.87 18.81
C GLU A 66 -36.51 -6.92 19.54
N ALA A 67 -35.28 -7.36 19.74
CA ALA A 67 -34.27 -6.62 20.48
C ALA A 67 -32.96 -6.41 19.71
N GLY A 68 -32.82 -6.97 18.52
CA GLY A 68 -31.64 -6.79 17.65
C GLY A 68 -31.96 -6.03 16.38
N SER A 69 -30.93 -5.47 15.74
CA SER A 69 -31.06 -4.81 14.44
C SER A 69 -30.03 -5.30 13.45
N THR A 70 -30.43 -5.41 12.19
CA THR A 70 -29.51 -5.71 11.08
C THR A 70 -29.56 -4.55 10.09
N THR A 71 -28.42 -3.91 9.88
CA THR A 71 -28.29 -2.80 8.93
C THR A 71 -27.54 -3.28 7.69
N LEU A 72 -28.17 -3.09 6.54
CA LEU A 72 -27.58 -3.32 5.22
C LEU A 72 -27.11 -2.00 4.64
N SER A 73 -25.84 -1.89 4.31
CA SER A 73 -25.28 -0.73 3.65
C SER A 73 -24.50 -1.15 2.39
N GLN A 74 -24.34 -0.23 1.45
CA GLN A 74 -23.61 -0.48 0.22
C GLN A 74 -22.51 0.55 0.04
N ARG A 75 -21.32 0.09 -0.39
CA ARG A 75 -20.25 0.93 -0.92
C ARG A 75 -20.03 0.61 -2.37
N ILE A 76 -19.83 1.64 -3.19
CA ILE A 76 -19.54 1.47 -4.61
C ILE A 76 -18.03 1.56 -4.80
N LEU A 77 -17.43 0.50 -5.35
CA LEU A 77 -16.06 0.50 -5.84
C LEU A 77 -16.04 0.99 -7.28
N THR A 78 -15.35 2.09 -7.52
CA THR A 78 -15.18 2.65 -8.87
C THR A 78 -13.72 2.46 -9.29
N PRO A 79 -13.43 1.58 -10.27
CA PRO A 79 -12.07 1.39 -10.76
C PRO A 79 -11.61 2.61 -11.55
N ALA A 80 -10.35 3.03 -11.34
CA ALA A 80 -9.69 4.06 -12.13
C ALA A 80 -8.77 3.43 -13.17
N ALA A 81 -8.75 3.99 -14.39
CA ALA A 81 -7.87 3.55 -15.45
C ALA A 81 -6.51 4.25 -15.33
N LEU A 82 -5.45 3.48 -15.18
CA LEU A 82 -4.08 3.98 -15.14
C LEU A 82 -3.34 3.64 -16.43
N LYS A 83 -2.51 4.55 -16.91
CA LYS A 83 -1.60 4.31 -18.02
C LYS A 83 -0.23 4.94 -17.74
N VAL A 84 0.82 4.28 -18.20
CA VAL A 84 2.18 4.80 -18.14
C VAL A 84 2.64 5.07 -19.57
N ASN A 85 2.85 6.36 -19.91
CA ASN A 85 3.40 6.77 -21.19
C ASN A 85 4.81 7.32 -20.94
N MET A 86 5.80 6.72 -21.57
CA MET A 86 7.20 7.15 -21.46
C MET A 86 7.78 7.42 -22.84
N ALA A 87 8.51 8.51 -22.97
CA ALA A 87 9.28 8.83 -24.16
C ALA A 87 10.77 8.64 -23.86
N PHE A 88 11.49 8.01 -24.78
CA PHE A 88 12.92 7.76 -24.66
C PHE A 88 13.69 8.53 -25.75
N CYS A 89 14.86 9.03 -25.37
CA CYS A 89 15.80 9.58 -26.31
C CYS A 89 16.69 8.44 -26.83
N ASP A 90 16.56 8.10 -28.11
CA ASP A 90 17.27 7.01 -28.77
C ASP A 90 18.78 7.07 -28.55
N LYS A 91 19.37 8.25 -28.66
CA LYS A 91 20.83 8.45 -28.50
C LYS A 91 21.31 8.07 -27.10
N LYS A 92 20.57 8.49 -26.04
CA LYS A 92 20.91 8.17 -24.65
C LYS A 92 20.69 6.69 -24.33
N LEU A 93 19.71 6.08 -24.96
CA LEU A 93 19.42 4.67 -24.80
C LEU A 93 20.49 3.81 -25.47
N LEU A 94 20.96 4.22 -26.64
CA LEU A 94 22.03 3.55 -27.39
C LEU A 94 23.34 3.55 -26.60
N ASP A 95 23.73 4.69 -26.01
CA ASP A 95 24.94 4.79 -25.17
C ASP A 95 24.86 3.83 -23.96
N LYS A 96 23.70 3.75 -23.30
CA LYS A 96 23.49 2.81 -22.18
C LYS A 96 23.54 1.37 -22.65
N TRP A 97 22.92 1.05 -23.78
CA TRP A 97 22.94 -0.27 -24.38
C TRP A 97 24.36 -0.73 -24.74
N ALA A 98 25.16 0.14 -25.35
CA ALA A 98 26.55 -0.17 -25.69
C ALA A 98 27.38 -0.49 -24.42
N ASN A 99 27.24 0.32 -23.37
CA ASN A 99 27.88 0.06 -22.08
C ASN A 99 27.41 -1.25 -21.45
N TYR A 100 26.13 -1.56 -21.58
CA TYR A 100 25.54 -2.80 -21.08
C TYR A 100 26.12 -4.03 -21.79
N GLN A 101 26.26 -3.98 -23.12
CA GLN A 101 26.85 -5.06 -23.92
C GLN A 101 28.31 -5.33 -23.52
N VAL A 102 29.09 -4.28 -23.18
CA VAL A 102 30.46 -4.44 -22.66
C VAL A 102 30.44 -5.17 -21.31
N GLN A 103 29.48 -4.86 -20.41
CA GLN A 103 29.34 -5.53 -19.12
C GLN A 103 28.91 -7.00 -19.26
N VAL A 104 28.03 -7.31 -20.20
CA VAL A 104 27.65 -8.69 -20.55
C VAL A 104 28.85 -9.45 -21.09
N ALA A 105 29.60 -8.88 -21.99
CA ALA A 105 30.82 -9.48 -22.54
C ALA A 105 31.90 -9.71 -21.45
N ALA A 106 31.94 -8.86 -20.44
CA ALA A 106 32.85 -9.00 -19.29
C ALA A 106 32.32 -9.98 -18.23
N GLY A 107 31.14 -10.62 -18.44
CA GLY A 107 30.55 -11.57 -17.51
C GLY A 107 29.93 -10.93 -16.26
N SER A 108 29.78 -9.61 -16.23
CA SER A 108 29.25 -8.86 -15.07
C SER A 108 27.72 -8.84 -15.03
N LYS A 109 27.04 -9.05 -16.16
CA LYS A 109 25.58 -9.08 -16.30
C LYS A 109 25.12 -10.25 -17.16
N THR A 110 23.99 -10.85 -16.76
CA THR A 110 23.44 -12.05 -17.40
C THR A 110 22.07 -11.83 -18.04
N LEU A 111 21.37 -10.74 -17.67
CA LEU A 111 20.02 -10.45 -18.18
C LEU A 111 20.06 -9.69 -19.49
N PRO A 112 19.09 -9.87 -20.41
CA PRO A 112 18.92 -9.01 -21.57
C PRO A 112 18.69 -7.54 -21.14
N PHE A 113 19.19 -6.61 -21.96
CA PHE A 113 19.05 -5.17 -21.68
C PHE A 113 17.58 -4.74 -21.51
N GLU A 114 16.70 -5.27 -22.34
CA GLU A 114 15.26 -4.99 -22.33
C GLU A 114 14.63 -5.41 -20.98
N GLU A 115 15.03 -6.55 -20.44
CA GLU A 115 14.51 -7.05 -19.17
C GLU A 115 15.01 -6.21 -17.99
N ASP A 116 16.28 -5.86 -17.95
CA ASP A 116 16.88 -4.98 -16.91
C ASP A 116 16.22 -3.59 -16.94
N PHE A 117 16.01 -3.04 -18.12
CA PHE A 117 15.37 -1.75 -18.32
C PHE A 117 13.89 -1.74 -17.90
N VAL A 118 13.13 -2.73 -18.34
CA VAL A 118 11.71 -2.86 -17.98
C VAL A 118 11.55 -3.14 -16.48
N THR A 119 12.44 -3.91 -15.86
CA THR A 119 12.44 -4.15 -14.43
C THR A 119 12.65 -2.86 -13.65
N SER A 120 13.55 -1.99 -14.09
CA SER A 120 13.77 -0.67 -13.48
C SER A 120 12.53 0.23 -13.58
N ILE A 121 11.83 0.20 -14.71
CA ILE A 121 10.57 0.96 -14.89
C ILE A 121 9.49 0.39 -13.98
N THR A 122 9.35 -0.94 -13.92
CA THR A 122 8.36 -1.60 -13.07
C THR A 122 8.55 -1.21 -11.60
N ALA A 123 9.79 -1.21 -11.10
CA ALA A 123 10.08 -0.78 -9.74
C ALA A 123 9.66 0.68 -9.47
N SER A 124 9.85 1.57 -10.45
CA SER A 124 9.39 2.97 -10.33
C SER A 124 7.87 3.09 -10.37
N VAL A 125 7.19 2.22 -11.11
CA VAL A 125 5.72 2.14 -11.13
C VAL A 125 5.18 1.63 -9.79
N ASP A 126 5.83 0.62 -9.21
CA ASP A 126 5.47 0.06 -7.89
C ASP A 126 5.55 1.14 -6.80
N GLU A 127 6.63 1.92 -6.80
CA GLU A 127 6.80 3.03 -5.85
C GLU A 127 5.70 4.08 -5.99
N LYS A 128 5.36 4.44 -7.23
CA LYS A 128 4.29 5.40 -7.50
C LYS A 128 2.91 4.86 -7.13
N LEU A 129 2.63 3.61 -7.41
CA LEU A 129 1.38 2.96 -7.00
C LEU A 129 1.24 2.92 -5.48
N GLU A 130 2.31 2.56 -4.76
CA GLU A 130 2.33 2.58 -3.31
C GLU A 130 2.01 3.98 -2.76
N GLN A 131 2.60 5.02 -3.34
CA GLN A 131 2.31 6.41 -2.98
C GLN A 131 0.86 6.78 -3.28
N MET A 132 0.32 6.41 -4.45
CA MET A 132 -1.06 6.70 -4.85
C MET A 132 -2.09 6.00 -3.96
N ILE A 133 -1.85 4.77 -3.53
CA ILE A 133 -2.75 4.04 -2.63
C ILE A 133 -2.96 4.81 -1.33
N TRP A 134 -1.93 5.47 -0.81
CA TRP A 134 -2.03 6.23 0.43
C TRP A 134 -2.40 7.70 0.22
N GLN A 135 -1.70 8.39 -0.66
CA GLN A 135 -1.74 9.86 -0.81
C GLN A 135 -2.51 10.33 -2.04
N GLY A 136 -3.10 9.43 -2.82
CA GLY A 136 -3.84 9.80 -4.01
C GLY A 136 -4.94 10.83 -3.73
N ASP A 137 -5.06 11.83 -4.58
CA ASP A 137 -6.08 12.88 -4.47
C ASP A 137 -6.52 13.32 -5.86
N SER A 138 -7.68 12.85 -6.30
CA SER A 138 -8.25 13.15 -7.62
C SER A 138 -8.53 14.64 -7.87
N THR A 139 -8.44 15.50 -6.83
CA THR A 139 -8.63 16.95 -6.95
C THR A 139 -7.34 17.72 -7.15
N LYS A 140 -6.17 17.09 -6.93
CA LYS A 140 -4.85 17.72 -7.05
C LYS A 140 -4.15 17.27 -8.32
N SER A 141 -3.21 18.10 -8.84
CA SER A 141 -2.34 17.70 -9.94
C SER A 141 -1.18 16.84 -9.45
N GLY A 142 -0.85 15.78 -10.17
CA GLY A 142 0.36 14.97 -9.94
C GLY A 142 0.10 13.49 -9.62
N VAL A 143 -0.55 13.17 -8.51
CA VAL A 143 -0.89 11.80 -8.08
C VAL A 143 -2.40 11.75 -7.89
N ASN A 144 -3.14 11.85 -8.97
CA ASN A 144 -4.53 12.29 -8.95
C ASN A 144 -5.53 11.38 -9.70
N GLU A 145 -5.14 10.18 -10.06
CA GLU A 145 -6.01 9.30 -10.84
C GLU A 145 -7.12 8.68 -10.01
N PHE A 146 -6.90 8.50 -8.71
CA PHE A 146 -7.90 8.04 -7.75
C PHE A 146 -7.61 8.56 -6.34
N ASP A 147 -8.62 8.54 -5.48
CA ASP A 147 -8.49 8.96 -4.09
C ASP A 147 -7.84 7.87 -3.24
N GLY A 148 -6.75 8.22 -2.57
CA GLY A 148 -6.01 7.34 -1.68
C GLY A 148 -6.68 7.16 -0.32
N MET A 149 -6.14 6.24 0.47
CA MET A 149 -6.70 5.88 1.78
C MET A 149 -6.79 7.06 2.73
N ILE A 150 -5.79 7.95 2.77
CA ILE A 150 -5.79 9.12 3.66
C ILE A 150 -7.00 10.00 3.34
N LYS A 151 -7.22 10.35 2.07
CA LYS A 151 -8.33 11.20 1.66
C LYS A 151 -9.70 10.55 1.96
N ILE A 152 -9.82 9.24 1.74
CA ILE A 152 -11.05 8.50 2.03
C ILE A 152 -11.32 8.49 3.54
N LEU A 153 -10.29 8.29 4.37
CA LEU A 153 -10.41 8.26 5.83
C LEU A 153 -10.64 9.66 6.44
N GLU A 154 -10.15 10.71 5.78
CA GLU A 154 -10.39 12.09 6.20
C GLU A 154 -11.78 12.59 5.84
N ALA A 155 -12.45 11.95 4.88
CA ALA A 155 -13.78 12.36 4.44
C ALA A 155 -14.80 12.31 5.59
N SER A 156 -15.71 13.26 5.58
CA SER A 156 -16.81 13.34 6.56
C SER A 156 -17.69 12.08 6.47
N GLY A 157 -17.95 11.44 7.60
CA GLY A 157 -18.77 10.23 7.65
C GLY A 157 -18.02 8.91 7.42
N ALA A 158 -16.68 8.93 7.34
CA ALA A 158 -15.89 7.70 7.21
C ALA A 158 -15.93 6.79 8.47
N GLY A 159 -16.49 7.27 9.59
CA GLY A 159 -16.55 6.51 10.85
C GLY A 159 -15.19 6.33 11.53
N THR A 160 -14.18 7.13 11.14
CA THR A 160 -12.81 7.02 11.65
C THR A 160 -12.63 7.79 12.96
N VAL A 161 -11.95 7.19 13.93
CA VAL A 161 -11.48 7.89 15.13
C VAL A 161 -10.22 8.68 14.79
N LYS A 162 -10.24 9.99 15.02
CA LYS A 162 -9.09 10.87 14.78
C LYS A 162 -8.39 11.20 16.08
N VAL A 163 -7.10 10.91 16.19
CA VAL A 163 -6.27 11.23 17.34
C VAL A 163 -5.42 12.46 17.00
N ALA A 164 -5.61 13.53 17.76
CA ALA A 164 -4.78 14.73 17.62
C ALA A 164 -3.42 14.50 18.30
N ILE A 165 -2.35 14.52 17.54
CA ILE A 165 -0.98 14.38 18.03
C ILE A 165 -0.28 15.74 17.89
N ALA A 166 0.29 16.23 18.98
CA ALA A 166 1.00 17.51 18.98
C ALA A 166 2.29 17.42 18.14
N LYS A 167 2.63 18.48 17.42
CA LYS A 167 3.88 18.55 16.68
C LYS A 167 5.07 18.43 17.62
N GLY A 168 5.98 17.50 17.32
CA GLY A 168 7.17 17.24 18.15
C GLY A 168 6.97 16.14 19.19
N THR A 169 5.79 15.52 19.27
CA THR A 169 5.61 14.31 20.09
C THR A 169 6.55 13.19 19.62
N PRO A 170 7.26 12.49 20.53
CA PRO A 170 8.05 11.32 20.17
C PRO A 170 7.24 10.28 19.42
N SER A 171 7.86 9.60 18.44
CA SER A 171 7.16 8.64 17.58
C SER A 171 6.58 7.46 18.37
N TYR A 172 7.27 7.03 19.42
CA TYR A 172 6.78 5.99 20.33
C TYR A 172 5.50 6.41 21.06
N ASP A 173 5.47 7.62 21.62
CA ASP A 173 4.30 8.14 22.33
C ASP A 173 3.13 8.41 21.38
N ALA A 174 3.42 8.85 20.16
CA ALA A 174 2.42 9.03 19.12
C ALA A 174 1.74 7.69 18.75
N ILE A 175 2.53 6.65 18.48
CA ILE A 175 2.03 5.30 18.16
C ILE A 175 1.25 4.71 19.35
N LYS A 176 1.73 4.91 20.57
CA LYS A 176 1.04 4.47 21.78
C LYS A 176 -0.31 5.17 21.96
N SER A 177 -0.39 6.46 21.65
CA SER A 177 -1.66 7.22 21.70
C SER A 177 -2.67 6.71 20.68
N VAL A 178 -2.20 6.37 19.47
CA VAL A 178 -3.05 5.74 18.45
C VAL A 178 -3.52 4.36 18.90
N ALA A 179 -2.62 3.54 19.45
CA ALA A 179 -2.96 2.22 19.95
C ALA A 179 -4.00 2.28 21.09
N ALA A 180 -3.90 3.26 21.98
CA ALA A 180 -4.84 3.47 23.09
C ALA A 180 -6.22 3.97 22.61
N ALA A 181 -6.30 4.58 21.43
CA ALA A 181 -7.55 5.07 20.88
C ALA A 181 -8.32 4.02 20.07
N ILE A 182 -7.75 2.82 19.86
CA ILE A 182 -8.44 1.74 19.16
C ILE A 182 -9.61 1.24 20.04
N PRO A 183 -10.85 1.25 19.53
CA PRO A 183 -11.99 0.70 20.27
C PRO A 183 -11.79 -0.78 20.56
N ASN A 184 -12.22 -1.23 21.76
CA ASN A 184 -12.08 -2.62 22.17
C ASN A 184 -12.73 -3.61 21.20
N GLU A 185 -13.81 -3.21 20.54
CA GLU A 185 -14.52 -4.01 19.54
C GLU A 185 -13.70 -4.24 18.26
N SER A 186 -12.79 -3.31 17.96
CA SER A 186 -11.90 -3.36 16.79
C SER A 186 -10.49 -3.88 17.13
N TYR A 187 -10.23 -4.17 18.42
CA TYR A 187 -8.95 -4.67 18.85
C TYR A 187 -8.88 -6.18 18.65
N ALA A 188 -8.23 -6.61 17.58
CA ALA A 188 -8.03 -8.02 17.23
C ALA A 188 -6.54 -8.31 17.01
N GLU A 189 -6.17 -9.59 17.00
CA GLU A 189 -4.79 -10.03 16.75
C GLU A 189 -4.25 -9.57 15.38
N ASP A 190 -5.14 -9.36 14.41
CA ASP A 190 -4.81 -8.90 13.06
C ASP A 190 -4.77 -7.37 12.92
N THR A 191 -5.01 -6.63 14.01
CA THR A 191 -4.96 -5.17 13.97
C THR A 191 -3.53 -4.69 13.77
N VAL A 192 -3.31 -3.85 12.76
CA VAL A 192 -1.99 -3.32 12.42
C VAL A 192 -1.99 -1.80 12.40
N ILE A 193 -0.85 -1.20 12.73
CA ILE A 193 -0.61 0.24 12.69
C ILE A 193 0.34 0.51 11.52
N PHE A 194 -0.13 1.23 10.51
CA PHE A 194 0.70 1.65 9.38
C PHE A 194 1.37 2.98 9.68
N VAL A 195 2.66 3.05 9.40
CA VAL A 195 3.49 4.26 9.59
C VAL A 195 4.40 4.47 8.38
N GLY A 196 4.81 5.72 8.14
CA GLY A 196 5.85 6.00 7.16
C GLY A 196 7.21 5.45 7.62
N MET A 197 8.07 5.10 6.67
CA MET A 197 9.41 4.54 6.97
C MET A 197 10.26 5.50 7.82
N GLU A 198 10.10 6.80 7.65
CA GLU A 198 10.79 7.81 8.45
C GLU A 198 10.36 7.75 9.94
N ILE A 199 9.05 7.70 10.18
CA ILE A 199 8.48 7.59 11.53
C ILE A 199 8.88 6.25 12.16
N PHE A 200 8.84 5.16 11.38
CA PHE A 200 9.26 3.85 11.88
C PHE A 200 10.71 3.81 12.36
N ARG A 201 11.63 4.40 11.59
CA ARG A 201 13.04 4.47 12.02
C ARG A 201 13.23 5.28 13.30
N LYS A 202 12.51 6.41 13.46
CA LYS A 202 12.50 7.20 14.69
C LYS A 202 11.96 6.38 15.86
N PHE A 203 10.84 5.68 15.64
CA PHE A 203 10.22 4.81 16.63
C PHE A 203 11.18 3.72 17.12
N ILE A 204 11.87 3.02 16.23
CA ILE A 204 12.87 2.01 16.63
C ILE A 204 14.03 2.64 17.41
N ALA A 205 14.52 3.80 16.98
CA ALA A 205 15.60 4.50 17.69
C ALA A 205 15.18 4.91 19.12
N GLU A 206 13.94 5.38 19.30
CA GLU A 206 13.37 5.72 20.60
C GLU A 206 13.19 4.48 21.50
N LEU A 207 12.76 3.34 20.95
CA LEU A 207 12.67 2.08 21.68
C LEU A 207 14.04 1.59 22.16
N VAL A 208 15.06 1.70 21.32
CA VAL A 208 16.44 1.36 21.69
C VAL A 208 16.94 2.29 22.78
N ALA A 209 16.70 3.60 22.68
CA ALA A 209 17.09 4.58 23.69
C ALA A 209 16.40 4.35 25.05
N ALA A 210 15.14 3.90 25.02
CA ALA A 210 14.37 3.56 26.23
C ALA A 210 14.65 2.14 26.77
N ASN A 211 15.55 1.38 26.14
CA ASN A 211 15.82 -0.04 26.46
C ASN A 211 14.57 -0.95 26.43
N LEU A 212 13.63 -0.63 25.52
CA LEU A 212 12.39 -1.38 25.30
C LEU A 212 12.44 -2.21 24.02
N TYR A 213 13.53 -2.13 23.28
CA TYR A 213 13.70 -2.90 22.04
C TYR A 213 14.02 -4.36 22.34
N HIS A 214 13.20 -5.27 21.83
CA HIS A 214 13.43 -6.70 21.86
C HIS A 214 13.52 -7.24 20.45
N TYR A 215 14.64 -7.88 20.12
CA TYR A 215 14.79 -8.53 18.83
C TYR A 215 13.88 -9.77 18.77
N ASN A 216 13.00 -9.80 17.76
CA ASN A 216 12.18 -10.95 17.44
C ASN A 216 12.61 -11.49 16.06
N PRO A 217 13.14 -12.72 15.96
CA PRO A 217 13.60 -13.28 14.70
C PRO A 217 12.48 -13.53 13.69
N ASN A 218 11.22 -13.49 14.11
CA ASN A 218 10.05 -13.67 13.25
C ASN A 218 9.54 -12.37 12.62
N ASP A 219 10.01 -11.21 13.09
CA ASP A 219 9.61 -9.93 12.52
C ASP A 219 10.29 -9.74 11.15
N LYS A 220 9.48 -9.40 10.16
CA LYS A 220 9.98 -9.08 8.82
C LYS A 220 10.59 -7.67 8.82
N GLU A 221 11.40 -7.39 7.82
CA GLU A 221 11.96 -6.05 7.63
C GLU A 221 10.84 -4.99 7.53
N GLY A 222 10.93 -3.96 8.38
CA GLY A 222 9.92 -2.91 8.47
C GLY A 222 8.66 -3.30 9.22
N GLU A 223 8.68 -4.36 10.02
CA GLU A 223 7.62 -4.75 10.94
C GLU A 223 8.18 -4.83 12.36
N TYR A 224 7.40 -4.40 13.33
CA TYR A 224 7.75 -4.52 14.74
C TYR A 224 6.50 -4.60 15.61
N THR A 225 6.48 -5.49 16.60
CA THR A 225 5.36 -5.61 17.53
C THR A 225 5.51 -4.60 18.66
N LEU A 226 4.46 -3.79 18.89
CA LEU A 226 4.46 -2.77 19.93
C LEU A 226 4.63 -3.41 21.32
N PRO A 227 5.64 -3.01 22.13
CA PRO A 227 5.89 -3.62 23.44
C PRO A 227 4.66 -3.59 24.35
N GLY A 228 4.34 -4.76 24.95
CA GLY A 228 3.20 -4.92 25.84
C GLY A 228 1.84 -5.08 25.15
N THR A 229 1.83 -5.21 23.83
CA THR A 229 0.60 -5.42 23.03
C THR A 229 0.82 -6.50 21.97
N ALA A 230 -0.27 -6.96 21.32
CA ALA A 230 -0.20 -7.81 20.14
C ALA A 230 -0.17 -7.01 18.81
N LEU A 231 -0.23 -5.68 18.89
CA LEU A 231 -0.32 -4.80 17.72
C LEU A 231 0.99 -4.77 16.96
N LYS A 232 0.92 -4.95 15.64
CA LYS A 232 2.05 -4.81 14.74
C LYS A 232 2.12 -3.42 14.15
N VAL A 233 3.30 -2.81 14.20
CA VAL A 233 3.62 -1.57 13.51
C VAL A 233 4.32 -1.93 12.21
N ILE A 234 3.75 -1.53 11.09
CA ILE A 234 4.25 -1.85 9.75
C ILE A 234 4.63 -0.56 9.03
N ALA A 235 5.89 -0.52 8.58
CA ALA A 235 6.39 0.58 7.79
C ALA A 235 5.99 0.44 6.32
N VAL A 236 5.38 1.48 5.76
CA VAL A 236 5.00 1.55 4.35
C VAL A 236 5.55 2.83 3.71
N ASN A 237 6.10 2.69 2.50
CA ASN A 237 6.72 3.83 1.81
C ASN A 237 5.69 4.87 1.34
N GLY A 238 4.46 4.44 1.09
CA GLY A 238 3.39 5.34 0.66
C GLY A 238 3.00 6.42 1.67
N LEU A 239 3.36 6.24 2.96
CA LEU A 239 3.13 7.22 4.04
C LEU A 239 4.33 8.14 4.31
N ASN A 240 5.38 8.09 3.49
CA ASN A 240 6.50 9.00 3.65
C ASN A 240 6.11 10.43 3.26
N GLY A 241 6.47 11.41 4.08
CA GLY A 241 6.19 12.83 3.82
C GLY A 241 4.75 13.28 4.08
N THR A 242 3.96 12.49 4.78
CA THR A 242 2.59 12.85 5.23
C THR A 242 2.59 13.43 6.64
#